data_610fa58f17cdf5b6723c730802455fca
#
_entry.id   610fa58f17cdf5b6723c730802455fca
#
_cell.length_a   1.000
_cell.length_b   1.000
_cell.length_c   1.000
_cell.angle_alpha   90.00
_cell.angle_beta   90.00
_cell.angle_gamma   90.00
#
_symmetry.space_group_name_H-M   'P 1'
#
loop_
_entity.id
_entity.type
_entity.pdbx_description
1 polymer ?
#
loop_
_entity_poly.entity_id
_entity_poly.type
_entity_poly.pdbx_seq_one_letter_code
_entity_poly.pdbx_strand_id
1 'polypeptide(L)'
;MHILLATDADWVVDEVTAALGDNETSFTVCREGRLVSELVAIGNIDVVIADLQIGSMGGMAVAMDLRLDASSGAVPETPLVMLLDRDADVFLAQRSGAEAWLVKPLDALRLRKAVTAAVAGDSYTEGVPLEEVVVEAYDDAESEPDDTETAEAETVDAG
;
A
#
# COMPACT_ATOMS: atom_id res chain seq x y z
N MET A 1 -0.53 -25.02 0.97
CA MET A 1 -0.80 -23.56 1.00
C MET A 1 -1.18 -23.12 -0.41
N HIS A 2 -2.24 -22.30 -0.55
CA HIS A 2 -2.66 -21.77 -1.85
C HIS A 2 -2.41 -20.28 -1.93
N ILE A 3 -1.54 -19.86 -2.84
CA ILE A 3 -1.09 -18.48 -3.03
C ILE A 3 -1.76 -17.89 -4.26
N LEU A 4 -2.41 -16.75 -4.11
CA LEU A 4 -2.83 -15.91 -5.23
C LEU A 4 -1.73 -14.89 -5.52
N LEU A 5 -1.09 -15.01 -6.68
CA LEU A 5 -0.05 -14.10 -7.13
C LEU A 5 -0.63 -13.11 -8.14
N ALA A 6 -0.81 -11.88 -7.71
CA ALA A 6 -1.34 -10.78 -8.52
C ALA A 6 -0.19 -9.95 -9.12
N THR A 7 0.18 -10.25 -10.36
CA THR A 7 1.21 -9.54 -11.13
C THR A 7 1.02 -9.78 -12.62
N ASP A 8 1.35 -8.80 -13.43
CA ASP A 8 1.41 -8.92 -14.90
C ASP A 8 2.84 -9.14 -15.43
N ALA A 9 3.82 -9.16 -14.54
CA ALA A 9 5.23 -9.36 -14.86
C ALA A 9 5.62 -10.85 -14.77
N ASP A 10 6.00 -11.46 -15.89
CA ASP A 10 6.39 -12.89 -15.94
C ASP A 10 7.58 -13.20 -15.04
N TRP A 11 8.56 -12.31 -14.96
CA TRP A 11 9.73 -12.51 -14.12
C TRP A 11 9.39 -12.55 -12.61
N VAL A 12 8.36 -11.81 -12.17
CA VAL A 12 7.86 -11.90 -10.79
C VAL A 12 7.21 -13.27 -10.54
N VAL A 13 6.44 -13.77 -11.50
CA VAL A 13 5.85 -15.12 -11.42
C VAL A 13 6.94 -16.17 -11.27
N ASP A 14 7.98 -16.11 -12.10
CA ASP A 14 9.09 -17.05 -12.09
C ASP A 14 9.85 -17.00 -10.75
N GLU A 15 10.19 -15.81 -10.26
CA GLU A 15 10.92 -15.66 -9.00
C GLU A 15 10.09 -16.12 -7.79
N VAL A 16 8.83 -15.73 -7.71
CA VAL A 16 7.97 -16.09 -6.58
C VAL A 16 7.68 -17.59 -6.58
N THR A 17 7.38 -18.18 -7.73
CA THR A 17 7.11 -19.61 -7.81
C THR A 17 8.35 -20.45 -7.55
N ALA A 18 9.53 -20.01 -7.99
CA ALA A 18 10.81 -20.66 -7.66
C ALA A 18 11.16 -20.57 -6.17
N ALA A 19 10.85 -19.43 -5.54
CA ALA A 19 11.16 -19.21 -4.13
C ALA A 19 10.23 -19.96 -3.17
N LEU A 20 8.94 -20.03 -3.48
CA LEU A 20 7.89 -20.54 -2.60
C LEU A 20 7.33 -21.90 -3.01
N GLY A 21 7.65 -22.36 -4.22
CA GLY A 21 7.15 -23.63 -4.75
C GLY A 21 7.69 -24.83 -3.98
N ASP A 22 6.79 -25.69 -3.54
CA ASP A 22 7.06 -27.00 -2.97
C ASP A 22 5.90 -27.97 -3.29
N ASN A 23 5.93 -29.18 -2.74
CA ASN A 23 4.91 -30.20 -3.02
C ASN A 23 3.54 -29.89 -2.40
N GLU A 24 3.47 -28.91 -1.51
CA GLU A 24 2.26 -28.54 -0.75
C GLU A 24 1.74 -27.14 -1.10
N THR A 25 2.46 -26.42 -1.98
CA THR A 25 2.14 -25.05 -2.38
C THR A 25 1.58 -25.02 -3.79
N SER A 26 0.40 -24.46 -3.96
CA SER A 26 -0.24 -24.19 -5.24
C SER A 26 -0.34 -22.69 -5.50
N PHE A 27 -0.34 -22.31 -6.77
CA PHE A 27 -0.40 -20.92 -7.21
C PHE A 27 -1.57 -20.68 -8.14
N THR A 28 -2.25 -19.57 -7.94
CA THR A 28 -3.14 -18.97 -8.93
C THR A 28 -2.53 -17.63 -9.35
N VAL A 29 -2.24 -17.47 -10.63
CA VAL A 29 -1.70 -16.21 -11.16
C VAL A 29 -2.83 -15.35 -11.68
N CYS A 30 -2.93 -14.12 -11.18
CA CYS A 30 -3.88 -13.10 -11.61
C CYS A 30 -3.12 -11.96 -12.29
N ARG A 31 -3.45 -11.68 -13.53
CA ARG A 31 -2.79 -10.65 -14.35
C ARG A 31 -3.47 -9.28 -14.27
N GLU A 32 -4.64 -9.23 -13.67
CA GLU A 32 -5.44 -8.01 -13.56
C GLU A 32 -5.86 -7.78 -12.12
N GLY A 33 -5.43 -6.68 -11.51
CA GLY A 33 -5.71 -6.36 -10.10
C GLY A 33 -7.21 -6.36 -9.76
N ARG A 34 -8.05 -5.92 -10.67
CA ARG A 34 -9.53 -5.86 -10.50
C ARG A 34 -10.18 -7.23 -10.29
N LEU A 35 -9.53 -8.32 -10.67
CA LEU A 35 -10.06 -9.69 -10.53
C LEU A 35 -9.65 -10.38 -9.23
N VAL A 36 -8.78 -9.77 -8.45
CA VAL A 36 -8.20 -10.39 -7.25
C VAL A 36 -9.27 -10.71 -6.22
N SER A 37 -10.17 -9.77 -5.91
CA SER A 37 -11.23 -9.98 -4.93
C SER A 37 -12.17 -11.12 -5.32
N GLU A 38 -12.55 -11.20 -6.59
CA GLU A 38 -13.39 -12.31 -7.11
C GLU A 38 -12.68 -13.66 -6.96
N LEU A 39 -11.39 -13.73 -7.29
CA LEU A 39 -10.61 -14.97 -7.16
C LEU A 39 -10.43 -15.37 -5.68
N VAL A 40 -10.28 -14.43 -4.78
CA VAL A 40 -10.25 -14.70 -3.33
C VAL A 40 -11.59 -15.24 -2.84
N ALA A 41 -12.70 -14.69 -3.35
CA ALA A 41 -14.04 -15.14 -2.96
C ALA A 41 -14.32 -16.61 -3.28
N ILE A 42 -13.78 -17.12 -4.40
CA ILE A 42 -14.06 -18.47 -4.90
C ILE A 42 -12.93 -19.48 -4.68
N GLY A 43 -11.72 -19.03 -4.33
CA GLY A 43 -10.50 -19.80 -4.54
C GLY A 43 -9.88 -20.48 -3.31
N ASN A 44 -10.39 -20.35 -2.09
CA ASN A 44 -9.70 -20.82 -0.88
C ASN A 44 -8.23 -20.38 -0.83
N ILE A 45 -8.00 -19.10 -0.94
CA ILE A 45 -6.67 -18.49 -0.95
C ILE A 45 -6.18 -18.30 0.49
N ASP A 46 -4.97 -18.77 0.78
CA ASP A 46 -4.35 -18.62 2.10
C ASP A 46 -3.62 -17.28 2.23
N VAL A 47 -3.06 -16.78 1.13
CA VAL A 47 -2.34 -15.50 1.08
C VAL A 47 -2.36 -14.92 -0.32
N VAL A 48 -2.46 -13.61 -0.41
CA VAL A 48 -2.31 -12.84 -1.66
C VAL A 48 -0.91 -12.22 -1.67
N ILE A 49 -0.18 -12.39 -2.77
CA ILE A 49 1.03 -11.64 -3.07
C ILE A 49 0.70 -10.68 -4.20
N ALA A 50 0.73 -9.38 -3.95
CA ALA A 50 0.35 -8.38 -4.93
C ALA A 50 1.53 -7.49 -5.31
N ASP A 51 1.79 -7.41 -6.62
CA ASP A 51 2.72 -6.45 -7.18
C ASP A 51 2.10 -5.05 -7.13
N LEU A 52 2.82 -4.06 -6.57
CA LEU A 52 2.34 -2.68 -6.49
C LEU A 52 2.00 -2.12 -7.88
N GLN A 53 2.76 -2.50 -8.90
CA GLN A 53 2.62 -2.01 -10.27
C GLN A 53 1.71 -2.85 -11.17
N ILE A 54 0.98 -3.81 -10.61
CA ILE A 54 0.04 -4.61 -11.43
C ILE A 54 -0.93 -3.71 -12.20
N GLY A 55 -1.15 -4.05 -13.46
CA GLY A 55 -2.05 -3.30 -14.34
C GLY A 55 -3.53 -3.42 -13.95
N SER A 56 -4.35 -2.59 -14.56
CA SER A 56 -5.78 -2.40 -14.36
C SER A 56 -6.18 -1.77 -13.01
N MET A 57 -5.65 -2.29 -11.92
CA MET A 57 -5.82 -1.77 -10.56
C MET A 57 -4.52 -2.03 -9.83
N GLY A 58 -3.80 -1.01 -9.40
CA GLY A 58 -2.52 -1.15 -8.70
C GLY A 58 -2.64 -1.89 -7.37
N GLY A 59 -1.53 -2.47 -6.90
CA GLY A 59 -1.51 -3.31 -5.69
C GLY A 59 -2.05 -2.65 -4.43
N MET A 60 -1.86 -1.33 -4.28
CA MET A 60 -2.46 -0.59 -3.17
C MET A 60 -3.99 -0.62 -3.22
N ALA A 61 -4.57 -0.39 -4.39
CA ALA A 61 -6.02 -0.42 -4.56
C ALA A 61 -6.56 -1.85 -4.39
N VAL A 62 -5.83 -2.87 -4.86
CA VAL A 62 -6.16 -4.29 -4.62
C VAL A 62 -6.25 -4.59 -3.12
N ALA A 63 -5.26 -4.14 -2.33
CA ALA A 63 -5.26 -4.36 -0.89
C ALA A 63 -6.44 -3.67 -0.20
N MET A 64 -6.74 -2.43 -0.58
CA MET A 64 -7.87 -1.68 -0.04
C MET A 64 -9.22 -2.30 -0.40
N ASP A 65 -9.37 -2.77 -1.63
CA ASP A 65 -10.56 -3.46 -2.13
C ASP A 65 -10.82 -4.76 -1.35
N LEU A 66 -9.78 -5.58 -1.18
CA LEU A 66 -9.86 -6.79 -0.36
C LEU A 66 -10.27 -6.50 1.10
N ARG A 67 -9.76 -5.43 1.71
CA ARG A 67 -10.15 -5.04 3.07
C ARG A 67 -11.61 -4.59 3.14
N LEU A 68 -12.04 -3.82 2.15
CA LEU A 68 -13.44 -3.37 2.06
C LEU A 68 -14.38 -4.56 1.91
N ASP A 69 -14.08 -5.48 0.99
CA ASP A 69 -14.88 -6.67 0.74
C ASP A 69 -14.89 -7.63 1.95
N ALA A 70 -13.76 -7.80 2.63
CA ALA A 70 -13.68 -8.57 3.86
C ALA A 70 -14.53 -7.95 4.98
N SER A 71 -14.51 -6.63 5.13
CA SER A 71 -15.31 -5.93 6.14
C SER A 71 -16.82 -6.05 5.92
N SER A 72 -17.25 -6.21 4.66
CA SER A 72 -18.66 -6.47 4.29
C SER A 72 -19.04 -7.95 4.37
N GLY A 73 -18.07 -8.84 4.57
CA GLY A 73 -18.27 -10.29 4.53
C GLY A 73 -18.36 -10.89 3.11
N ALA A 74 -18.04 -10.11 2.07
CA ALA A 74 -18.07 -10.59 0.69
C ALA A 74 -16.94 -11.56 0.38
N VAL A 75 -15.77 -11.36 1.01
CA VAL A 75 -14.61 -12.27 0.93
C VAL A 75 -14.08 -12.59 2.34
N PRO A 76 -13.38 -13.71 2.52
CA PRO A 76 -12.68 -13.98 3.79
C PRO A 76 -11.54 -12.98 4.00
N GLU A 77 -11.21 -12.69 5.27
CA GLU A 77 -9.99 -11.97 5.61
C GLU A 77 -8.80 -12.80 5.13
N THR A 78 -8.08 -12.27 4.15
CA THR A 78 -6.94 -12.95 3.55
C THR A 78 -5.71 -12.06 3.69
N PRO A 79 -4.61 -12.58 4.29
CA PRO A 79 -3.38 -11.80 4.42
C PRO A 79 -2.79 -11.44 3.06
N LEU A 80 -2.17 -10.26 2.98
CA LEU A 80 -1.59 -9.73 1.76
C LEU A 80 -0.14 -9.32 1.97
N VAL A 81 0.72 -9.81 1.09
CA VAL A 81 2.12 -9.40 0.96
C VAL A 81 2.26 -8.51 -0.27
N MET A 82 2.79 -7.32 -0.12
CA MET A 82 2.97 -6.37 -1.22
C MET A 82 4.41 -6.36 -1.72
N LEU A 83 4.59 -6.39 -3.02
CA LEU A 83 5.89 -6.27 -3.67
C LEU A 83 6.06 -4.84 -4.18
N LEU A 84 7.08 -4.15 -3.66
CA LEU A 84 7.36 -2.74 -3.95
C LEU A 84 8.55 -2.61 -4.91
N ASP A 85 8.53 -1.60 -5.76
CA ASP A 85 9.64 -1.33 -6.67
C ASP A 85 10.72 -0.46 -6.04
N ARG A 86 10.37 0.36 -5.05
CA ARG A 86 11.27 1.33 -4.43
C ARG A 86 10.98 1.48 -2.94
N ASP A 87 12.01 1.86 -2.17
CA ASP A 87 11.85 2.20 -0.76
C ASP A 87 10.85 3.33 -0.53
N ALA A 88 10.74 4.27 -1.46
CA ALA A 88 9.76 5.36 -1.40
C ALA A 88 8.30 4.86 -1.42
N ASP A 89 8.04 3.66 -1.93
CA ASP A 89 6.69 3.08 -2.03
C ASP A 89 6.23 2.44 -0.70
N VAL A 90 7.10 2.32 0.30
CA VAL A 90 6.77 1.79 1.64
C VAL A 90 5.58 2.52 2.26
N PHE A 91 5.47 3.81 2.05
CA PHE A 91 4.33 4.61 2.49
C PHE A 91 2.99 4.11 1.93
N LEU A 92 2.96 3.67 0.68
CA LEU A 92 1.76 3.11 0.05
C LEU A 92 1.39 1.76 0.67
N ALA A 93 2.40 0.91 0.92
CA ALA A 93 2.20 -0.38 1.57
C ALA A 93 1.62 -0.22 2.98
N GLN A 94 2.18 0.68 3.78
CA GLN A 94 1.67 0.98 5.12
C GLN A 94 0.20 1.42 5.09
N ARG A 95 -0.16 2.31 4.17
CA ARG A 95 -1.53 2.83 4.05
C ARG A 95 -2.53 1.82 3.48
N SER A 96 -2.05 0.82 2.75
CA SER A 96 -2.90 -0.20 2.15
C SER A 96 -3.44 -1.23 3.14
N GLY A 97 -2.83 -1.32 4.33
CA GLY A 97 -3.16 -2.35 5.31
C GLY A 97 -2.61 -3.73 4.97
N ALA A 98 -1.57 -3.81 4.11
CA ALA A 98 -0.84 -5.06 3.87
C ALA A 98 -0.15 -5.53 5.15
N GLU A 99 -0.17 -6.83 5.43
CA GLU A 99 0.50 -7.42 6.60
C GLU A 99 2.01 -7.43 6.43
N ALA A 100 2.48 -7.60 5.18
CA ALA A 100 3.89 -7.63 4.88
C ALA A 100 4.20 -6.93 3.56
N TRP A 101 5.43 -6.45 3.41
CA TRP A 101 5.92 -5.95 2.13
C TRP A 101 7.42 -6.14 1.99
N LEU A 102 7.84 -6.28 0.74
CA LEU A 102 9.21 -6.46 0.30
C LEU A 102 9.53 -5.43 -0.78
N VAL A 103 10.76 -4.92 -0.77
CA VAL A 103 11.26 -4.08 -1.86
C VAL A 103 12.06 -4.95 -2.83
N LYS A 104 11.75 -4.84 -4.11
CA LYS A 104 12.50 -5.53 -5.18
C LYS A 104 13.96 -5.02 -5.24
N PRO A 105 14.94 -5.86 -5.58
CA PRO A 105 14.83 -7.22 -6.12
C PRO A 105 14.38 -8.25 -5.09
N LEU A 106 13.65 -9.28 -5.54
CA LEU A 106 13.13 -10.33 -4.67
C LEU A 106 14.24 -11.30 -4.26
N ASP A 107 14.07 -11.90 -3.08
CA ASP A 107 14.95 -12.91 -2.51
C ASP A 107 14.14 -14.01 -1.86
N ALA A 108 14.52 -15.26 -2.11
CA ALA A 108 13.74 -16.41 -1.67
C ALA A 108 13.58 -16.49 -0.14
N LEU A 109 14.62 -16.13 0.63
CA LEU A 109 14.54 -16.16 2.09
C LEU A 109 13.60 -15.08 2.63
N ARG A 110 13.71 -13.88 2.07
CA ARG A 110 12.85 -12.74 2.45
C ARG A 110 11.39 -13.00 2.08
N LEU A 111 11.12 -13.53 0.87
CA LEU A 111 9.78 -13.93 0.44
C LEU A 111 9.16 -14.96 1.39
N ARG A 112 9.90 -16.02 1.75
CA ARG A 112 9.42 -17.03 2.69
C ARG A 112 9.11 -16.43 4.06
N LYS A 113 9.97 -15.56 4.57
CA LYS A 113 9.73 -14.88 5.86
C LYS A 113 8.48 -14.00 5.82
N ALA A 114 8.30 -13.22 4.76
CA ALA A 114 7.16 -12.33 4.61
C ALA A 114 5.84 -13.12 4.52
N VAL A 115 5.80 -14.17 3.70
CA VAL A 115 4.61 -15.02 3.55
C VAL A 115 4.30 -15.76 4.84
N THR A 116 5.31 -16.34 5.50
CA THR A 116 5.13 -17.04 6.78
C THR A 116 4.58 -16.10 7.85
N ALA A 117 5.13 -14.90 7.97
CA ALA A 117 4.66 -13.89 8.91
C ALA A 117 3.20 -13.51 8.61
N ALA A 118 2.89 -13.16 7.37
CA ALA A 118 1.54 -12.75 6.97
C ALA A 118 0.49 -13.84 7.26
N VAL A 119 0.79 -15.10 6.93
CA VAL A 119 -0.12 -16.23 7.20
C VAL A 119 -0.29 -16.50 8.70
N ALA A 120 0.75 -16.24 9.51
CA ALA A 120 0.68 -16.37 10.96
C ALA A 120 -0.06 -15.21 11.66
N GLY A 121 -0.44 -14.16 10.92
CA GLY A 121 -1.04 -12.94 11.48
C GLY A 121 0.00 -11.97 12.04
N ASP A 122 1.28 -12.18 11.74
CA ASP A 122 2.39 -11.30 12.06
C ASP A 122 2.68 -10.36 10.89
N SER A 123 3.56 -9.39 11.10
CA SER A 123 4.02 -8.48 10.05
C SER A 123 5.49 -8.71 9.70
N TYR A 124 5.81 -8.52 8.42
CA TYR A 124 7.17 -8.45 7.91
C TYR A 124 7.30 -7.23 7.00
N THR A 125 8.16 -6.31 7.39
CA THR A 125 8.26 -5.02 6.70
C THR A 125 9.69 -4.72 6.33
N GLU A 126 9.90 -4.18 5.14
CA GLU A 126 11.20 -3.72 4.64
C GLU A 126 11.15 -2.24 4.30
N GLY A 127 12.33 -1.66 4.21
CA GLY A 127 12.47 -0.23 3.99
C GLY A 127 12.30 0.58 5.27
N VAL A 128 12.83 1.79 5.25
CA VAL A 128 12.64 2.73 6.34
C VAL A 128 11.27 3.37 6.13
N PRO A 129 10.35 3.31 7.11
CA PRO A 129 9.23 4.22 7.08
C PRO A 129 9.83 5.62 6.93
N LEU A 130 9.44 6.35 5.90
CA LEU A 130 9.60 7.79 5.97
C LEU A 130 8.89 8.14 7.28
N GLU A 131 9.66 8.53 8.31
CA GLU A 131 9.08 9.13 9.49
C GLU A 131 7.97 10.02 8.96
N GLU A 132 6.78 9.89 9.53
CA GLU A 132 5.76 10.90 9.29
C GLU A 132 6.50 12.20 9.45
N VAL A 133 6.76 12.88 8.35
CA VAL A 133 7.13 14.26 8.41
C VAL A 133 5.89 14.84 9.08
N VAL A 134 5.99 15.03 10.38
CA VAL A 134 5.06 15.88 11.10
C VAL A 134 5.26 17.19 10.37
N VAL A 135 4.42 17.44 9.37
CA VAL A 135 4.20 18.77 8.87
C VAL A 135 3.59 19.42 10.09
N GLU A 136 4.49 19.97 10.93
CA GLU A 136 4.04 21.00 11.85
C GLU A 136 3.32 21.95 10.92
N ALA A 137 2.00 21.96 11.03
CA ALA A 137 1.22 22.98 10.41
C ALA A 137 1.89 24.26 10.88
N TYR A 138 2.65 24.90 9.98
CA TYR A 138 3.00 26.28 10.18
C TYR A 138 1.64 26.94 10.29
N ASP A 139 1.28 27.21 11.51
CA ASP A 139 0.20 28.11 11.80
C ASP A 139 0.73 29.48 11.35
N ASP A 140 0.60 29.74 10.05
CA ASP A 140 0.72 31.06 9.49
C ASP A 140 -0.45 31.90 10.01
N ALA A 141 -0.46 32.06 11.30
CA ALA A 141 -1.07 33.22 11.88
C ALA A 141 -0.17 34.41 11.55
N GLU A 142 -0.04 34.73 10.26
CA GLU A 142 0.31 36.06 9.88
C GLU A 142 -0.84 36.94 10.37
N SER A 143 -0.62 37.49 11.57
CA SER A 143 -1.29 38.71 11.98
C SER A 143 -0.95 39.72 10.92
N GLU A 144 -1.87 39.97 10.03
CA GLU A 144 -1.81 41.17 9.18
C GLU A 144 -1.59 42.35 10.10
N PRO A 145 -0.56 43.19 9.86
CA PRO A 145 -0.48 44.44 10.54
C PRO A 145 -1.72 45.25 10.17
N ASP A 146 -2.48 45.58 11.16
CA ASP A 146 -3.60 46.50 11.02
C ASP A 146 -3.03 47.88 10.66
N ASP A 147 -2.83 48.12 9.38
CA ASP A 147 -2.57 49.43 8.82
C ASP A 147 -3.87 50.23 8.80
N THR A 148 -4.39 50.50 9.95
CA THR A 148 -5.28 51.65 10.10
C THR A 148 -4.44 52.91 10.11
N GLU A 149 -3.95 53.27 8.94
CA GLU A 149 -3.51 54.62 8.70
C GLU A 149 -4.77 55.47 8.65
N THR A 150 -5.09 56.07 9.78
CA THR A 150 -6.04 57.16 9.85
C THR A 150 -5.45 58.36 9.10
N ALA A 151 -5.89 58.51 7.89
CA ALA A 151 -5.67 59.75 7.17
C ALA A 151 -6.42 60.85 7.90
N GLU A 152 -5.69 61.64 8.68
CA GLU A 152 -6.19 62.92 9.14
C GLU A 152 -6.47 63.80 7.92
N ALA A 153 -7.73 63.99 7.66
CA ALA A 153 -8.15 65.01 6.73
C ALA A 153 -7.88 66.38 7.38
N GLU A 154 -6.80 66.99 6.97
CA GLU A 154 -6.62 68.39 7.26
C GLU A 154 -7.70 69.20 6.52
N THR A 155 -8.66 69.66 7.25
CA THR A 155 -9.56 70.69 6.76
C THR A 155 -8.79 72.00 6.76
N VAL A 156 -8.32 72.37 5.58
CA VAL A 156 -7.84 73.76 5.39
C VAL A 156 -9.05 74.64 5.34
N ASP A 157 -9.25 75.38 6.42
CA ASP A 157 -10.21 76.45 6.47
C ASP A 157 -9.56 77.65 5.74
N ALA A 158 -10.02 77.94 4.53
CA ALA A 158 -9.70 79.14 3.81
C ALA A 158 -10.78 80.17 4.09
N GLY A 159 -10.51 80.95 5.13
CA GLY A 159 -11.29 82.10 5.42
C GLY A 159 -10.96 83.33 4.56
#